data_2e61460f6bf44b48182fb32b3ff2bf89
#
_entry.id   2e61460f6bf44b48182fb32b3ff2bf89
#
_cell.length_a   1.000
_cell.length_b   1.000
_cell.length_c   1.000
_cell.angle_alpha   90.00
_cell.angle_beta   90.00
_cell.angle_gamma   90.00
#
_symmetry.space_group_name_H-M   'P 1'
#
loop_
_entity.id
_entity.type
_entity.pdbx_description
1 polymer ?
#
loop_
_entity_poly.entity_id
_entity_poly.type
_entity_poly.pdbx_seq_one_letter_code
_entity_poly.pdbx_strand_id
1 'polypeptide(L)'
;YEDVRKSELKPLVSAREDADHFICLVERKNLDLDMLTGMCQKKLTRGGKTLHLSVKCGIFMLEKKKMSVNGMIDRAKIAQRYITDEFVQSYKIYDSSMKNTYIDKATLAGELEEGIEQRQFKVYFQPVVDAMTGKIASAESLIRWFHPKKGFISPGVFIPALEKSGHISELDLYVLDSVNEFQKKRYQSDKITVPVSTNLSWMDFYDETIMNWLEKKCADASMPSGLCRMEITETSYAAIEAD
;
A
#
# COMPACT_ATOMS: atom_id res chain seq x y z
N TYR A 1 -24.61 11.17 -2.73
CA TYR A 1 -25.44 11.02 -1.52
C TYR A 1 -26.92 11.04 -1.83
N GLU A 2 -27.42 12.09 -2.49
CA GLU A 2 -28.83 12.16 -2.86
C GLU A 2 -29.29 11.02 -3.78
N ASP A 3 -28.44 10.60 -4.70
CA ASP A 3 -28.71 9.48 -5.59
C ASP A 3 -28.90 8.15 -4.85
N VAL A 4 -28.14 7.91 -3.78
CA VAL A 4 -28.30 6.72 -2.94
C VAL A 4 -29.64 6.77 -2.18
N ARG A 5 -30.02 7.94 -1.64
CA ARG A 5 -31.31 8.12 -0.93
C ARG A 5 -32.51 7.92 -1.83
N LYS A 6 -32.40 8.29 -3.11
CA LYS A 6 -33.48 8.19 -4.12
C LYS A 6 -33.43 6.88 -4.90
N SER A 7 -32.43 6.03 -4.66
CA SER A 7 -32.26 4.75 -5.36
C SER A 7 -33.25 3.69 -4.88
N GLU A 8 -33.37 2.63 -5.67
CA GLU A 8 -34.16 1.43 -5.31
C GLU A 8 -33.59 0.66 -4.12
N LEU A 9 -32.35 0.96 -3.69
CA LEU A 9 -31.78 0.45 -2.44
C LEU A 9 -32.62 0.85 -1.20
N LYS A 10 -33.36 1.95 -1.28
CA LYS A 10 -34.27 2.44 -0.20
C LYS A 10 -33.59 2.37 1.17
N PRO A 11 -32.50 3.11 1.40
CA PRO A 11 -31.77 3.02 2.66
C PRO A 11 -32.65 3.42 3.83
N LEU A 12 -32.66 2.62 4.89
CA LEU A 12 -33.34 2.92 6.16
C LEU A 12 -32.70 4.12 6.84
N VAL A 13 -31.36 4.17 6.79
CA VAL A 13 -30.54 5.26 7.32
C VAL A 13 -29.40 5.50 6.38
N SER A 14 -29.05 6.76 6.19
CA SER A 14 -27.83 7.18 5.48
C SER A 14 -27.19 8.35 6.21
N ALA A 15 -25.89 8.29 6.39
CA ALA A 15 -25.08 9.32 7.04
C ALA A 15 -23.82 9.61 6.23
N ARG A 16 -23.35 10.82 6.33
CA ARG A 16 -22.00 11.19 5.92
C ARG A 16 -21.11 11.10 7.14
N GLU A 17 -20.05 10.30 7.05
CA GLU A 17 -19.10 10.10 8.15
C GLU A 17 -17.94 11.09 8.04
N ASP A 18 -17.45 11.30 6.83
CA ASP A 18 -16.29 12.15 6.55
C ASP A 18 -16.47 12.81 5.16
N ALA A 19 -15.44 13.52 4.67
CA ALA A 19 -15.48 14.32 3.45
C ALA A 19 -16.05 13.56 2.25
N ASP A 20 -15.64 12.32 2.05
CA ASP A 20 -15.99 11.46 0.90
C ASP A 20 -16.56 10.08 1.32
N HIS A 21 -16.73 9.83 2.62
CA HIS A 21 -17.26 8.58 3.12
C HIS A 21 -18.75 8.71 3.51
N PHE A 22 -19.56 7.79 2.98
CA PHE A 22 -20.98 7.70 3.24
C PHE A 22 -21.32 6.30 3.75
N ILE A 23 -22.23 6.23 4.72
CA ILE A 23 -22.70 5.00 5.33
C ILE A 23 -24.18 4.88 5.08
N CYS A 24 -24.62 3.70 4.65
CA CYS A 24 -26.02 3.41 4.42
C CYS A 24 -26.40 2.08 5.08
N LEU A 25 -27.53 2.06 5.76
CA LEU A 25 -28.17 0.84 6.23
C LEU A 25 -29.30 0.50 5.25
N VAL A 26 -29.25 -0.70 4.66
CA VAL A 26 -30.20 -1.15 3.64
C VAL A 26 -30.78 -2.49 4.04
N GLU A 27 -32.08 -2.70 3.81
CA GLU A 27 -32.67 -4.02 3.98
C GLU A 27 -32.12 -5.00 2.93
N ARG A 28 -31.77 -6.22 3.38
CA ARG A 28 -31.17 -7.25 2.50
C ARG A 28 -31.97 -7.53 1.23
N LYS A 29 -33.28 -7.48 1.32
CA LYS A 29 -34.21 -7.70 0.17
C LYS A 29 -34.08 -6.63 -0.92
N ASN A 30 -33.60 -5.43 -0.56
CA ASN A 30 -33.40 -4.31 -1.47
C ASN A 30 -31.97 -4.22 -2.02
N LEU A 31 -31.07 -5.11 -1.57
CA LEU A 31 -29.69 -5.12 -2.02
C LEU A 31 -29.59 -5.86 -3.36
N ASP A 32 -29.51 -5.09 -4.43
CA ASP A 32 -29.19 -5.55 -5.78
C ASP A 32 -27.76 -5.15 -6.10
N LEU A 33 -26.91 -6.15 -6.34
CA LEU A 33 -25.46 -5.95 -6.55
C LEU A 33 -25.14 -5.40 -7.93
N ASP A 34 -25.94 -5.72 -8.95
CA ASP A 34 -25.77 -5.20 -10.31
C ASP A 34 -26.15 -3.72 -10.34
N MET A 35 -27.28 -3.38 -9.72
CA MET A 35 -27.67 -1.98 -9.55
C MET A 35 -26.64 -1.20 -8.75
N LEU A 36 -26.10 -1.76 -7.66
CA LEU A 36 -25.04 -1.14 -6.85
C LEU A 36 -23.80 -0.86 -7.69
N THR A 37 -23.38 -1.81 -8.55
CA THR A 37 -22.27 -1.63 -9.47
C THR A 37 -22.51 -0.44 -10.40
N GLY A 38 -23.69 -0.35 -10.99
CA GLY A 38 -24.07 0.79 -11.85
C GLY A 38 -24.10 2.13 -11.12
N MET A 39 -24.43 2.13 -9.82
CA MET A 39 -24.38 3.33 -8.98
C MET A 39 -22.95 3.74 -8.63
N CYS A 40 -22.05 2.79 -8.48
CA CYS A 40 -20.64 3.03 -8.16
C CYS A 40 -19.83 3.55 -9.35
N GLN A 41 -20.31 3.35 -10.57
CA GLN A 41 -19.64 3.79 -11.80
C GLN A 41 -20.51 4.80 -12.54
N LYS A 42 -20.21 6.08 -12.40
CA LYS A 42 -21.00 7.15 -13.04
C LYS A 42 -20.18 7.98 -14.01
N LYS A 43 -20.86 8.39 -15.08
CA LYS A 43 -20.36 9.39 -16.02
C LYS A 43 -21.07 10.71 -15.76
N LEU A 44 -20.30 11.73 -15.45
CA LEU A 44 -20.79 13.12 -15.32
C LEU A 44 -20.29 13.93 -16.51
N THR A 45 -21.22 14.49 -17.29
CA THR A 45 -20.88 15.40 -18.38
C THR A 45 -21.25 16.82 -17.99
N ARG A 46 -20.25 17.71 -17.96
CA ARG A 46 -20.44 19.13 -17.69
C ARG A 46 -19.57 19.96 -18.65
N GLY A 47 -20.18 20.93 -19.35
CA GLY A 47 -19.45 21.81 -20.27
C GLY A 47 -18.68 21.08 -21.37
N GLY A 48 -19.24 19.98 -21.92
CA GLY A 48 -18.60 19.18 -22.99
C GLY A 48 -17.47 18.25 -22.51
N LYS A 49 -17.13 18.26 -21.23
CA LYS A 49 -16.16 17.32 -20.63
C LYS A 49 -16.90 16.21 -19.88
N THR A 50 -16.50 14.97 -20.13
CA THR A 50 -17.02 13.81 -19.41
C THR A 50 -16.03 13.37 -18.35
N LEU A 51 -16.47 13.32 -17.11
CA LEU A 51 -15.74 12.80 -15.97
C LEU A 51 -16.31 11.43 -15.60
N HIS A 52 -15.44 10.43 -15.47
CA HIS A 52 -15.80 9.12 -14.96
C HIS A 52 -15.56 9.11 -13.44
N LEU A 53 -16.62 8.89 -12.69
CA LEU A 53 -16.55 8.73 -11.23
C LEU A 53 -16.66 7.25 -10.91
N SER A 54 -15.72 6.76 -10.09
CA SER A 54 -15.79 5.45 -9.49
C SER A 54 -15.86 5.57 -7.98
N VAL A 55 -16.67 4.74 -7.35
CA VAL A 55 -16.87 4.70 -5.89
C VAL A 55 -16.65 3.27 -5.41
N LYS A 56 -15.85 3.10 -4.36
CA LYS A 56 -15.64 1.80 -3.70
C LYS A 56 -16.70 1.58 -2.65
N CYS A 57 -17.41 0.46 -2.71
CA CYS A 57 -18.44 0.12 -1.75
C CYS A 57 -18.10 -1.15 -0.95
N GLY A 58 -17.85 -1.00 0.33
CA GLY A 58 -17.73 -2.13 1.26
C GLY A 58 -19.09 -2.49 1.86
N ILE A 59 -19.42 -3.77 1.90
CA ILE A 59 -20.71 -4.27 2.39
C ILE A 59 -20.47 -5.19 3.58
N PHE A 60 -21.16 -4.95 4.69
CA PHE A 60 -21.24 -5.88 5.80
C PHE A 60 -22.66 -6.40 5.93
N MET A 61 -22.82 -7.72 5.81
CA MET A 61 -24.12 -8.39 5.97
C MET A 61 -24.38 -8.63 7.46
N LEU A 62 -25.40 -7.94 8.01
CA LEU A 62 -25.77 -8.08 9.42
C LEU A 62 -26.31 -9.48 9.70
N GLU A 63 -25.69 -10.18 10.62
CA GLU A 63 -26.16 -11.41 11.22
C GLU A 63 -26.81 -11.11 12.57
N LYS A 64 -27.60 -12.07 13.12
CA LYS A 64 -28.30 -11.92 14.41
C LYS A 64 -27.40 -11.79 15.66
N LYS A 65 -26.13 -11.48 15.50
CA LYS A 65 -25.18 -11.30 16.62
C LYS A 65 -25.23 -9.87 17.16
N LYS A 66 -25.23 -9.72 18.48
CA LYS A 66 -25.07 -8.40 19.13
C LYS A 66 -23.69 -7.83 18.78
N MET A 67 -23.69 -6.71 18.09
CA MET A 67 -22.47 -6.00 17.69
C MET A 67 -22.73 -4.49 17.79
N SER A 68 -21.69 -3.72 18.13
CA SER A 68 -21.76 -2.26 18.14
C SER A 68 -21.87 -1.72 16.71
N VAL A 69 -22.50 -0.57 16.55
CA VAL A 69 -22.61 0.13 15.25
C VAL A 69 -21.22 0.39 14.66
N ASN A 70 -20.27 0.85 15.46
CA ASN A 70 -18.90 1.05 15.01
C ASN A 70 -18.27 -0.25 14.49
N GLY A 71 -18.47 -1.36 15.18
CA GLY A 71 -17.99 -2.66 14.72
C GLY A 71 -18.62 -3.16 13.42
N MET A 72 -19.83 -2.71 13.07
CA MET A 72 -20.47 -2.97 11.78
C MET A 72 -19.84 -2.13 10.67
N ILE A 73 -19.66 -0.84 10.95
CA ILE A 73 -19.03 0.13 10.05
C ILE A 73 -17.58 -0.29 9.73
N ASP A 74 -16.82 -0.67 10.75
CA ASP A 74 -15.42 -1.13 10.57
C ASP A 74 -15.33 -2.32 9.63
N ARG A 75 -16.26 -3.27 9.69
CA ARG A 75 -16.29 -4.42 8.79
C ARG A 75 -16.57 -4.02 7.34
N ALA A 76 -17.51 -3.10 7.13
CA ALA A 76 -17.78 -2.56 5.81
C ALA A 76 -16.54 -1.83 5.25
N LYS A 77 -15.87 -1.01 6.07
CA LYS A 77 -14.62 -0.33 5.70
C LYS A 77 -13.49 -1.33 5.38
N ILE A 78 -13.38 -2.40 6.16
CA ILE A 78 -12.41 -3.47 5.86
C ILE A 78 -12.69 -4.02 4.46
N ALA A 79 -13.91 -4.40 4.15
CA ALA A 79 -14.27 -4.93 2.83
C ALA A 79 -13.98 -3.93 1.72
N GLN A 80 -14.28 -2.64 1.90
CA GLN A 80 -13.96 -1.58 0.93
C GLN A 80 -12.47 -1.52 0.58
N ARG A 81 -11.59 -1.67 1.58
CA ARG A 81 -10.13 -1.64 1.39
C ARG A 81 -9.57 -2.82 0.59
N TYR A 82 -10.34 -3.91 0.48
CA TYR A 82 -9.98 -5.05 -0.38
C TYR A 82 -10.28 -4.82 -1.87
N ILE A 83 -10.90 -3.70 -2.22
CA ILE A 83 -11.09 -3.31 -3.62
C ILE A 83 -9.79 -2.65 -4.09
N THR A 84 -9.00 -3.38 -4.85
CA THR A 84 -7.71 -2.90 -5.42
C THR A 84 -7.92 -2.05 -6.66
N ASP A 85 -8.91 -2.43 -7.50
CA ASP A 85 -9.27 -1.71 -8.72
C ASP A 85 -10.80 -1.51 -8.75
N GLU A 86 -11.24 -0.26 -8.57
CA GLU A 86 -12.65 0.11 -8.54
C GLU A 86 -13.33 0.06 -9.91
N PHE A 87 -12.58 0.05 -11.01
CA PHE A 87 -13.12 -0.09 -12.34
C PHE A 87 -13.44 -1.55 -12.67
N VAL A 88 -12.73 -2.49 -12.06
CA VAL A 88 -12.94 -3.93 -12.19
C VAL A 88 -13.97 -4.43 -11.18
N GLN A 89 -13.84 -3.99 -9.91
CA GLN A 89 -14.71 -4.40 -8.81
C GLN A 89 -15.12 -3.19 -7.98
N SER A 90 -16.37 -2.74 -8.12
CA SER A 90 -16.88 -1.56 -7.42
C SER A 90 -17.34 -1.86 -5.98
N TYR A 91 -17.61 -3.11 -5.62
CA TYR A 91 -18.01 -3.48 -4.27
C TYR A 91 -17.30 -4.75 -3.77
N LYS A 92 -17.28 -4.90 -2.44
CA LYS A 92 -16.82 -6.11 -1.76
C LYS A 92 -17.68 -6.39 -0.55
N ILE A 93 -18.07 -7.66 -0.39
CA ILE A 93 -18.81 -8.10 0.81
C ILE A 93 -17.76 -8.56 1.85
N TYR A 94 -17.92 -8.09 3.09
CA TYR A 94 -17.08 -8.50 4.19
C TYR A 94 -17.18 -10.01 4.44
N ASP A 95 -16.06 -10.65 4.53
CA ASP A 95 -15.88 -12.02 5.00
C ASP A 95 -15.03 -12.03 6.27
N SER A 96 -15.27 -12.98 7.18
CA SER A 96 -14.54 -13.09 8.44
C SER A 96 -13.04 -13.33 8.26
N SER A 97 -12.62 -13.94 7.15
CA SER A 97 -11.21 -14.09 6.77
C SER A 97 -10.52 -12.74 6.57
N MET A 98 -11.25 -11.73 6.10
CA MET A 98 -10.73 -10.36 5.94
C MET A 98 -10.34 -9.72 7.27
N LYS A 99 -11.00 -10.08 8.39
CA LYS A 99 -10.64 -9.59 9.73
C LYS A 99 -9.26 -10.08 10.16
N ASN A 100 -8.90 -11.29 9.79
CA ASN A 100 -7.59 -11.87 10.13
C ASN A 100 -6.45 -11.23 9.30
N THR A 101 -6.81 -10.60 8.18
CA THR A 101 -5.86 -9.84 7.34
C THR A 101 -5.85 -8.34 7.72
N TYR A 102 -6.79 -7.88 8.56
CA TYR A 102 -6.70 -6.57 9.21
C TYR A 102 -5.68 -6.68 10.36
N ILE A 103 -4.44 -6.77 9.94
CA ILE A 103 -3.29 -6.72 10.81
C ILE A 103 -3.34 -5.32 11.44
N ASP A 104 -3.43 -5.29 12.75
CA ASP A 104 -3.35 -4.05 13.49
C ASP A 104 -2.03 -3.36 13.11
N LYS A 105 -2.14 -2.21 12.43
CA LYS A 105 -0.99 -1.47 11.93
C LYS A 105 -0.03 -1.07 13.06
N ALA A 106 -0.57 -0.83 14.26
CA ALA A 106 0.25 -0.57 15.46
C ALA A 106 1.06 -1.81 15.88
N THR A 107 0.47 -3.01 15.74
CA THR A 107 1.18 -4.27 16.02
C THR A 107 2.31 -4.51 15.02
N LEU A 108 2.14 -4.12 13.74
CA LEU A 108 3.19 -4.29 12.73
C LEU A 108 4.43 -3.46 13.04
N ALA A 109 4.25 -2.23 13.51
CA ALA A 109 5.37 -1.39 13.91
C ALA A 109 6.15 -2.00 15.08
N GLY A 110 5.44 -2.57 16.08
CA GLY A 110 6.08 -3.26 17.21
C GLY A 110 6.74 -4.60 16.86
N GLU A 111 6.43 -5.18 15.69
CA GLU A 111 7.03 -6.44 15.22
C GLU A 111 8.17 -6.20 14.21
N LEU A 112 8.49 -4.95 13.87
CA LEU A 112 9.50 -4.61 12.87
C LEU A 112 10.90 -5.09 13.26
N GLU A 113 11.37 -4.70 14.45
CA GLU A 113 12.70 -5.02 14.96
C GLU A 113 12.90 -6.55 14.99
N GLU A 114 11.96 -7.30 15.59
CA GLU A 114 11.97 -8.75 15.58
C GLU A 114 11.95 -9.32 14.14
N GLY A 115 11.16 -8.70 13.25
CA GLY A 115 11.07 -9.09 11.84
C GLY A 115 12.39 -8.94 11.09
N ILE A 116 13.16 -7.88 11.39
CA ILE A 116 14.50 -7.64 10.82
C ILE A 116 15.48 -8.67 11.39
N GLU A 117 15.55 -8.81 12.72
CA GLU A 117 16.47 -9.74 13.39
C GLU A 117 16.26 -11.20 12.95
N GLN A 118 15.00 -11.62 12.85
CA GLN A 118 14.63 -12.97 12.42
C GLN A 118 14.66 -13.15 10.90
N ARG A 119 15.13 -12.16 10.15
CA ARG A 119 15.22 -12.19 8.68
C ARG A 119 13.89 -12.54 7.99
N GLN A 120 12.79 -12.06 8.53
CA GLN A 120 11.45 -12.24 7.94
C GLN A 120 11.27 -11.38 6.69
N PHE A 121 12.02 -10.28 6.57
CA PHE A 121 12.05 -9.42 5.39
C PHE A 121 12.99 -9.98 4.33
N LYS A 122 12.53 -9.98 3.07
CA LYS A 122 13.31 -10.42 1.91
C LYS A 122 13.28 -9.34 0.83
N VAL A 123 14.45 -8.99 0.32
CA VAL A 123 14.58 -8.08 -0.82
C VAL A 123 14.51 -8.90 -2.11
N TYR A 124 13.55 -8.57 -2.96
CA TYR A 124 13.40 -9.10 -4.31
C TYR A 124 13.87 -8.05 -5.31
N PHE A 125 14.29 -8.49 -6.48
CA PHE A 125 14.77 -7.62 -7.54
C PHE A 125 13.87 -7.78 -8.76
N GLN A 126 13.20 -6.72 -9.16
CA GLN A 126 12.42 -6.67 -10.39
C GLN A 126 13.29 -6.14 -11.53
N PRO A 127 13.59 -6.93 -12.56
CA PRO A 127 14.45 -6.48 -13.64
C PRO A 127 13.74 -5.42 -14.49
N VAL A 128 14.48 -4.39 -14.86
CA VAL A 128 14.11 -3.38 -15.86
C VAL A 128 14.88 -3.71 -17.13
N VAL A 129 14.15 -3.93 -18.21
CA VAL A 129 14.72 -4.41 -19.50
C VAL A 129 14.73 -3.26 -20.49
N ASP A 130 15.87 -3.10 -21.16
CA ASP A 130 15.98 -2.22 -22.31
C ASP A 130 15.12 -2.76 -23.48
N ALA A 131 14.13 -1.97 -23.89
CA ALA A 131 13.14 -2.38 -24.88
C ALA A 131 13.72 -2.64 -26.29
N MET A 132 14.86 -2.06 -26.60
CA MET A 132 15.51 -2.20 -27.91
C MET A 132 16.39 -3.46 -28.00
N THR A 133 17.07 -3.77 -26.89
CA THR A 133 18.08 -4.86 -26.85
C THR A 133 17.58 -6.11 -26.15
N GLY A 134 16.51 -6.03 -25.38
CA GLY A 134 16.00 -7.12 -24.53
C GLY A 134 16.92 -7.47 -23.34
N LYS A 135 17.96 -6.67 -23.08
CA LYS A 135 18.90 -6.91 -21.98
C LYS A 135 18.44 -6.22 -20.70
N ILE A 136 18.80 -6.79 -19.55
CA ILE A 136 18.55 -6.16 -18.26
C ILE A 136 19.45 -4.92 -18.15
N ALA A 137 18.82 -3.74 -18.00
CA ALA A 137 19.50 -2.46 -17.86
C ALA A 137 19.68 -2.05 -16.39
N SER A 138 18.73 -2.39 -15.54
CA SER A 138 18.73 -2.13 -14.09
C SER A 138 17.76 -3.09 -13.39
N ALA A 139 17.63 -2.95 -12.08
CA ALA A 139 16.57 -3.63 -11.32
C ALA A 139 16.05 -2.70 -10.22
N GLU A 140 14.80 -2.89 -9.81
CA GLU A 140 14.19 -2.26 -8.65
C GLU A 140 14.20 -3.23 -7.47
N SER A 141 14.61 -2.76 -6.28
CA SER A 141 14.53 -3.55 -5.06
C SER A 141 13.14 -3.44 -4.45
N LEU A 142 12.54 -4.58 -4.18
CA LEU A 142 11.18 -4.68 -3.66
C LEU A 142 11.17 -5.52 -2.41
N ILE A 143 10.86 -4.90 -1.28
CA ILE A 143 10.78 -5.58 0.01
C ILE A 143 9.52 -6.45 0.13
N ARG A 144 9.66 -7.62 0.76
CA ARG A 144 8.58 -8.58 1.04
C ARG A 144 8.70 -9.05 2.48
N TRP A 145 7.60 -9.09 3.21
CA TRP A 145 7.55 -9.56 4.59
C TRP A 145 6.89 -10.93 4.69
N PHE A 146 7.64 -11.92 5.14
CA PHE A 146 7.16 -13.28 5.39
C PHE A 146 7.09 -13.52 6.90
N HIS A 147 5.96 -13.10 7.48
CA HIS A 147 5.75 -13.21 8.91
C HIS A 147 5.42 -14.65 9.32
N PRO A 148 6.05 -15.24 10.38
CA PRO A 148 5.91 -16.65 10.73
C PRO A 148 4.49 -17.06 11.08
N LYS A 149 3.69 -16.17 11.68
CA LYS A 149 2.30 -16.45 12.09
C LYS A 149 1.26 -15.88 11.11
N LYS A 150 1.56 -14.79 10.40
CA LYS A 150 0.62 -14.07 9.54
C LYS A 150 0.81 -14.38 8.06
N GLY A 151 1.86 -15.13 7.71
CA GLY A 151 2.20 -15.43 6.32
C GLY A 151 2.76 -14.21 5.57
N PHE A 152 2.50 -14.15 4.27
CA PHE A 152 2.93 -13.02 3.45
C PHE A 152 2.13 -11.76 3.77
N ILE A 153 2.82 -10.70 4.17
CA ILE A 153 2.26 -9.37 4.40
C ILE A 153 2.65 -8.48 3.22
N SER A 154 1.66 -7.91 2.55
CA SER A 154 1.89 -7.03 1.38
C SER A 154 2.57 -5.72 1.78
N PRO A 155 3.53 -5.20 0.98
CA PRO A 155 4.11 -3.87 1.17
C PRO A 155 3.06 -2.76 1.34
N GLY A 156 1.98 -2.80 0.56
CA GLY A 156 0.85 -1.86 0.70
C GLY A 156 0.13 -1.88 2.06
N VAL A 157 0.42 -2.87 2.91
CA VAL A 157 -0.13 -2.94 4.28
C VAL A 157 0.89 -2.44 5.30
N PHE A 158 2.14 -2.92 5.26
CA PHE A 158 3.12 -2.60 6.30
C PHE A 158 3.87 -1.28 6.06
N ILE A 159 4.18 -0.90 4.82
CA ILE A 159 4.87 0.37 4.54
C ILE A 159 4.08 1.57 5.09
N PRO A 160 2.77 1.76 4.75
CA PRO A 160 2.00 2.88 5.31
C PRO A 160 1.81 2.80 6.83
N ALA A 161 1.93 1.59 7.42
CA ALA A 161 1.87 1.44 8.87
C ALA A 161 3.16 1.93 9.54
N LEU A 162 4.32 1.61 8.95
CA LEU A 162 5.63 2.02 9.44
C LEU A 162 5.87 3.53 9.23
N GLU A 163 5.45 4.09 8.08
CA GLU A 163 5.48 5.53 7.85
C GLU A 163 4.68 6.27 8.93
N LYS A 164 3.45 5.84 9.18
CA LYS A 164 2.58 6.47 10.20
C LYS A 164 3.13 6.37 11.62
N SER A 165 3.88 5.32 11.93
CA SER A 165 4.49 5.11 13.26
C SER A 165 5.90 5.71 13.37
N GLY A 166 6.47 6.24 12.28
CA GLY A 166 7.83 6.79 12.27
C GLY A 166 8.95 5.75 12.22
N HIS A 167 8.64 4.48 11.92
CA HIS A 167 9.63 3.38 11.91
C HIS A 167 10.05 2.95 10.50
N ILE A 168 9.64 3.70 9.46
CA ILE A 168 9.95 3.30 8.08
C ILE A 168 11.45 3.36 7.81
N SER A 169 12.15 4.35 8.36
CA SER A 169 13.59 4.56 8.14
C SER A 169 14.44 3.37 8.62
N GLU A 170 14.00 2.65 9.66
CA GLU A 170 14.68 1.43 10.11
C GLU A 170 14.59 0.31 9.05
N LEU A 171 13.42 0.17 8.41
CA LEU A 171 13.24 -0.79 7.34
C LEU A 171 14.01 -0.37 6.08
N ASP A 172 13.99 0.91 5.73
CA ASP A 172 14.67 1.43 4.54
C ASP A 172 16.17 1.30 4.68
N LEU A 173 16.73 1.54 5.86
CA LEU A 173 18.13 1.25 6.18
C LEU A 173 18.47 -0.23 6.00
N TYR A 174 17.61 -1.15 6.46
CA TYR A 174 17.78 -2.59 6.25
C TYR A 174 17.79 -2.95 4.76
N VAL A 175 16.91 -2.33 3.96
CA VAL A 175 16.86 -2.57 2.50
C VAL A 175 18.12 -2.03 1.83
N LEU A 176 18.54 -0.81 2.16
CA LEU A 176 19.75 -0.17 1.66
C LEU A 176 20.99 -1.04 1.93
N ASP A 177 21.16 -1.51 3.18
CA ASP A 177 22.27 -2.40 3.54
C ASP A 177 22.21 -3.72 2.76
N SER A 178 21.02 -4.33 2.66
CA SER A 178 20.83 -5.58 1.93
C SER A 178 21.19 -5.47 0.46
N VAL A 179 20.77 -4.37 -0.20
CA VAL A 179 21.09 -4.10 -1.61
C VAL A 179 22.59 -3.83 -1.79
N ASN A 180 23.16 -3.00 -0.91
CA ASN A 180 24.60 -2.69 -0.95
C ASN A 180 25.47 -3.94 -0.79
N GLU A 181 25.19 -4.78 0.19
CA GLU A 181 25.89 -6.05 0.43
C GLU A 181 25.75 -7.01 -0.76
N PHE A 182 24.54 -7.11 -1.34
CA PHE A 182 24.31 -7.93 -2.53
C PHE A 182 25.13 -7.44 -3.72
N GLN A 183 25.14 -6.13 -4.01
CA GLN A 183 25.88 -5.54 -5.10
C GLN A 183 27.39 -5.68 -4.90
N LYS A 184 27.89 -5.35 -3.71
CA LYS A 184 29.30 -5.46 -3.34
C LYS A 184 29.81 -6.89 -3.52
N LYS A 185 29.09 -7.89 -3.02
CA LYS A 185 29.45 -9.30 -3.16
C LYS A 185 29.49 -9.75 -4.61
N ARG A 186 28.54 -9.30 -5.45
CA ARG A 186 28.55 -9.62 -6.88
C ARG A 186 29.71 -8.98 -7.61
N TYR A 187 29.94 -7.69 -7.36
CA TYR A 187 31.02 -6.93 -7.96
C TYR A 187 32.39 -7.54 -7.63
N GLN A 188 32.65 -7.83 -6.37
CA GLN A 188 33.89 -8.46 -5.91
C GLN A 188 34.10 -9.89 -6.41
N SER A 189 33.04 -10.55 -6.85
CA SER A 189 33.08 -11.90 -7.43
C SER A 189 33.08 -11.89 -8.96
N ASP A 190 33.34 -10.76 -9.61
CA ASP A 190 33.36 -10.57 -11.08
C ASP A 190 32.04 -11.03 -11.75
N LYS A 191 30.91 -11.00 -11.01
CA LYS A 191 29.59 -11.32 -11.57
C LYS A 191 29.01 -10.10 -12.27
N ILE A 192 28.21 -10.34 -13.30
CA ILE A 192 27.47 -9.29 -13.97
C ILE A 192 26.64 -8.52 -12.94
N THR A 193 26.85 -7.21 -12.86
CA THR A 193 26.10 -6.28 -12.03
C THR A 193 25.36 -5.28 -12.92
N VAL A 194 24.17 -4.90 -12.50
CA VAL A 194 23.38 -3.81 -13.07
C VAL A 194 22.99 -2.87 -11.93
N PRO A 195 22.73 -1.58 -12.19
CA PRO A 195 22.23 -0.70 -11.16
C PRO A 195 20.96 -1.24 -10.51
N VAL A 196 20.86 -1.11 -9.19
CA VAL A 196 19.66 -1.44 -8.42
C VAL A 196 19.16 -0.17 -7.75
N SER A 197 17.89 0.16 -7.99
CA SER A 197 17.20 1.26 -7.32
C SER A 197 16.47 0.78 -6.06
N THR A 198 16.49 1.62 -5.05
CA THR A 198 15.78 1.43 -3.77
C THR A 198 14.91 2.64 -3.51
N ASN A 199 13.63 2.40 -3.23
CA ASN A 199 12.70 3.44 -2.84
C ASN A 199 13.04 3.96 -1.45
N LEU A 200 13.00 5.29 -1.28
CA LEU A 200 13.16 5.97 0.00
C LEU A 200 11.88 6.69 0.37
N SER A 201 11.55 6.64 1.65
CA SER A 201 10.51 7.46 2.24
C SER A 201 10.97 8.92 2.37
N TRP A 202 10.04 9.88 2.37
CA TRP A 202 10.36 11.27 2.66
C TRP A 202 10.95 11.48 4.06
N MET A 203 10.62 10.61 5.02
CA MET A 203 11.13 10.64 6.38
C MET A 203 12.64 10.39 6.46
N ASP A 204 13.18 9.64 5.49
CA ASP A 204 14.61 9.28 5.46
C ASP A 204 15.52 10.50 5.27
N PHE A 205 15.01 11.58 4.67
CA PHE A 205 15.76 12.82 4.50
C PHE A 205 16.00 13.57 5.81
N TYR A 206 15.22 13.25 6.84
CA TYR A 206 15.35 13.81 8.19
C TYR A 206 16.01 12.83 9.16
N ASP A 207 16.32 11.61 8.72
CA ASP A 207 16.98 10.60 9.55
C ASP A 207 18.51 10.68 9.41
N GLU A 208 19.17 11.12 10.48
CA GLU A 208 20.63 11.25 10.52
C GLU A 208 21.34 9.90 10.27
N THR A 209 20.72 8.78 10.64
CA THR A 209 21.32 7.45 10.47
C THR A 209 21.41 7.09 8.99
N ILE A 210 20.34 7.35 8.25
CA ILE A 210 20.32 7.12 6.79
C ILE A 210 21.26 8.09 6.09
N MET A 211 21.26 9.37 6.45
CA MET A 211 22.14 10.36 5.86
C MET A 211 23.61 9.99 6.08
N ASN A 212 24.00 9.61 7.29
CA ASN A 212 25.34 9.14 7.61
C ASN A 212 25.71 7.85 6.86
N TRP A 213 24.74 6.95 6.67
CA TRP A 213 24.93 5.74 5.87
C TRP A 213 25.22 6.10 4.41
N LEU A 214 24.46 7.01 3.82
CA LEU A 214 24.64 7.47 2.44
C LEU A 214 26.02 8.09 2.24
N GLU A 215 26.45 8.99 3.14
CA GLU A 215 27.78 9.61 3.09
C GLU A 215 28.90 8.56 3.10
N LYS A 216 28.82 7.60 4.04
CA LYS A 216 29.79 6.50 4.12
C LYS A 216 29.83 5.65 2.85
N LYS A 217 28.67 5.36 2.25
CA LYS A 217 28.60 4.53 1.04
C LYS A 217 29.04 5.29 -0.22
N CYS A 218 28.80 6.59 -0.29
CA CYS A 218 29.33 7.43 -1.37
C CYS A 218 30.88 7.52 -1.31
N ALA A 219 31.46 7.46 -0.10
CA ALA A 219 32.91 7.46 0.11
C ALA A 219 33.55 6.07 -0.06
N ASP A 220 32.79 4.98 -0.07
CA ASP A 220 33.28 3.60 -0.21
C ASP A 220 33.65 3.31 -1.68
N ALA A 221 34.96 3.27 -1.97
CA ALA A 221 35.48 2.95 -3.28
C ALA A 221 35.51 1.44 -3.61
N SER A 222 34.92 0.57 -2.77
CA SER A 222 34.95 -0.89 -2.95
C SER A 222 34.08 -1.39 -4.11
N MET A 223 33.19 -0.55 -4.63
CA MET A 223 32.41 -0.76 -5.85
C MET A 223 31.97 0.58 -6.46
N PRO A 224 31.61 0.63 -7.77
CA PRO A 224 31.06 1.85 -8.39
C PRO A 224 29.77 2.32 -7.68
N SER A 225 29.72 3.60 -7.29
CA SER A 225 28.56 4.18 -6.59
C SER A 225 27.26 4.10 -7.40
N GLY A 226 27.34 4.15 -8.74
CA GLY A 226 26.17 4.03 -9.62
C GLY A 226 25.47 2.66 -9.63
N LEU A 227 26.02 1.66 -8.94
CA LEU A 227 25.37 0.34 -8.78
C LEU A 227 24.24 0.34 -7.75
N CYS A 228 24.23 1.27 -6.80
CA CYS A 228 23.13 1.50 -5.87
C CYS A 228 22.50 2.86 -6.17
N ARG A 229 21.23 2.88 -6.53
CA ARG A 229 20.46 4.09 -6.83
C ARG A 229 19.34 4.23 -5.81
N MET A 230 18.95 5.46 -5.52
CA MET A 230 17.82 5.78 -4.67
C MET A 230 16.73 6.41 -5.51
N GLU A 231 15.50 6.02 -5.26
CA GLU A 231 14.32 6.58 -5.91
C GLU A 231 13.45 7.27 -4.86
N ILE A 232 13.08 8.52 -5.15
CA ILE A 232 12.18 9.32 -4.34
C ILE A 232 10.84 9.32 -5.05
N THR A 233 9.78 8.89 -4.37
CA THR A 233 8.44 8.89 -4.94
C THR A 233 7.86 10.31 -5.02
N GLU A 234 6.93 10.55 -5.97
CA GLU A 234 6.24 11.84 -6.08
C GLU A 234 5.53 12.26 -4.77
N THR A 235 4.98 11.28 -4.06
CA THR A 235 4.34 11.50 -2.75
C THR A 235 5.35 11.98 -1.71
N SER A 236 6.55 11.41 -1.73
CA SER A 236 7.66 11.83 -0.86
C SER A 236 8.13 13.25 -1.20
N TYR A 237 8.23 13.59 -2.48
CA TYR A 237 8.63 14.92 -2.92
C TYR A 237 7.62 16.01 -2.51
N ALA A 238 6.32 15.74 -2.70
CA ALA A 238 5.27 16.69 -2.31
C ALA A 238 5.22 16.97 -0.80
N ALA A 239 5.63 16.00 0.04
CA ALA A 239 5.71 16.19 1.49
C ALA A 239 6.89 17.10 1.88
N ILE A 240 8.04 16.98 1.18
CA ILE A 240 9.22 17.83 1.41
C ILE A 240 8.96 19.31 1.02
N GLU A 241 8.18 19.57 -0.05
CA GLU A 241 7.86 20.94 -0.46
C GLU A 241 6.81 21.64 0.43
N ALA A 242 6.09 20.87 1.26
CA ALA A 242 5.01 21.39 2.12
C ALA A 242 5.50 21.87 3.51
N ASP A 243 6.73 21.52 3.92
CA ASP A 243 7.41 21.95 5.13
C ASP A 243 8.38 23.12 4.85
#